data_c53a48c5958d2e1e1bd4094578addd30
#
_entry.id   c53a48c5958d2e1e1bd4094578addd30
#
_cell.length_a   1.000
_cell.length_b   1.000
_cell.length_c   1.000
_cell.angle_alpha   90.00
_cell.angle_beta   90.00
_cell.angle_gamma   90.00
#
_symmetry.space_group_name_H-M   'P 1'
#
loop_
_entity.id
_entity.type
_entity.pdbx_description
1 polymer ?
#
loop_
_entity_poly.entity_id
_entity_poly.type
_entity_poly.pdbx_seq_one_letter_code
_entity_poly.pdbx_strand_id
1 'polypeptide(L)'
;AYTPKIMTMTDFNLWSWNSRIFPGIDSLNVRHNDKVRIRVGNLTMTNHPIHLHGHEFEVTGTDGGPVPKSARWPEVTTDIAVGQMRQVEFLADEEGDWAFHCHKSHHTMNAMGHNVPTMIGVDHTGVAEKINKLVPGYMVMGDKGGSMGDMQMPLPENTLPMMSGEGPFGGLEMGGMFTTVK
;
A
#
# COMPACT_ATOMS: atom_id res chain seq x y z
N ALA A 1 12.57 -6.47 21.22
CA ALA A 1 12.03 -5.15 20.88
C ALA A 1 13.05 -4.41 20.01
N TYR A 2 12.62 -3.87 18.89
CA TYR A 2 13.46 -3.04 18.03
C TYR A 2 13.66 -1.68 18.69
N THR A 3 14.91 -1.31 18.92
CA THR A 3 15.23 0.04 19.40
C THR A 3 15.79 0.84 18.23
N PRO A 4 15.03 1.79 17.67
CA PRO A 4 15.49 2.58 16.54
C PRO A 4 16.69 3.43 16.97
N LYS A 5 17.75 3.42 16.19
CA LYS A 5 18.85 4.35 16.35
C LYS A 5 18.40 5.71 15.81
N ILE A 6 18.29 6.71 16.68
CA ILE A 6 17.84 8.07 16.31
C ILE A 6 18.69 8.66 15.17
N MET A 7 19.97 8.28 15.08
CA MET A 7 20.89 8.75 14.03
C MET A 7 20.66 8.10 12.66
N THR A 8 19.81 7.08 12.55
CA THR A 8 19.52 6.34 11.31
C THR A 8 18.05 6.42 10.94
N MET A 9 17.40 7.55 11.20
CA MET A 9 15.97 7.77 10.92
C MET A 9 15.59 7.70 9.43
N THR A 10 16.57 7.62 8.53
CA THR A 10 16.38 7.41 7.10
C THR A 10 16.38 5.94 6.68
N ASP A 11 16.73 5.03 7.58
CA ASP A 11 16.86 3.60 7.29
C ASP A 11 15.58 2.81 7.54
N PHE A 12 14.43 3.49 7.50
CA PHE A 12 13.14 2.82 7.58
C PHE A 12 12.89 1.99 6.33
N ASN A 13 12.52 0.74 6.55
CA ASN A 13 12.30 -0.25 5.50
C ASN A 13 11.00 -1.03 5.66
N LEU A 14 10.13 -0.61 6.58
CA LEU A 14 8.77 -1.11 6.75
C LEU A 14 7.77 0.03 6.65
N TRP A 15 6.92 -0.05 5.61
CA TRP A 15 5.92 0.94 5.28
C TRP A 15 4.53 0.35 5.48
N SER A 16 3.72 1.02 6.28
CA SER A 16 2.43 0.50 6.70
C SER A 16 1.36 1.60 6.77
N TRP A 17 0.09 1.22 6.71
CA TRP A 17 -1.05 2.05 7.07
C TRP A 17 -1.68 1.51 8.34
N ASN A 18 -1.83 2.39 9.34
CA ASN A 18 -2.39 2.02 10.65
C ASN A 18 -1.73 0.76 11.23
N SER A 19 -0.40 0.67 11.10
CA SER A 19 0.41 -0.47 11.56
C SER A 19 0.13 -1.80 10.84
N ARG A 20 -0.52 -1.75 9.67
CA ARG A 20 -0.81 -2.92 8.83
C ARG A 20 -0.18 -2.76 7.45
N ILE A 21 0.11 -3.88 6.83
CA ILE A 21 0.58 -3.98 5.45
C ILE A 21 -0.40 -4.81 4.63
N PHE A 22 -0.45 -4.60 3.31
CA PHE A 22 -1.28 -5.42 2.42
C PHE A 22 -0.82 -6.90 2.47
N PRO A 23 -1.75 -7.88 2.53
CA PRO A 23 -3.20 -7.78 2.44
C PRO A 23 -3.94 -7.58 3.78
N GLY A 24 -3.23 -7.32 4.88
CA GLY A 24 -3.82 -7.14 6.21
C GLY A 24 -4.44 -5.76 6.45
N ILE A 25 -4.39 -4.84 5.48
CA ILE A 25 -5.12 -3.57 5.50
C ILE A 25 -6.54 -3.82 5.01
N ASP A 26 -7.53 -3.37 5.79
CA ASP A 26 -8.93 -3.54 5.42
C ASP A 26 -9.25 -2.79 4.11
N SER A 27 -10.05 -3.40 3.24
CA SER A 27 -10.58 -2.71 2.05
C SER A 27 -11.54 -1.59 2.45
N LEU A 28 -11.55 -0.54 1.67
CA LEU A 28 -12.47 0.59 1.83
C LEU A 28 -13.76 0.28 1.05
N ASN A 29 -14.72 -0.37 1.71
CA ASN A 29 -15.97 -0.76 1.07
C ASN A 29 -16.93 0.42 0.98
N VAL A 30 -17.39 0.72 -0.22
CA VAL A 30 -18.31 1.81 -0.53
C VAL A 30 -19.46 1.30 -1.39
N ARG A 31 -20.52 2.09 -1.55
CA ARG A 31 -21.63 1.80 -2.45
C ARG A 31 -21.55 2.71 -3.66
N HIS A 32 -22.09 2.24 -4.78
CA HIS A 32 -22.21 3.08 -5.96
C HIS A 32 -22.91 4.41 -5.63
N ASN A 33 -22.31 5.51 -6.06
CA ASN A 33 -22.72 6.89 -5.78
C ASN A 33 -22.55 7.38 -4.34
N ASP A 34 -21.82 6.65 -3.49
CA ASP A 34 -21.42 7.19 -2.18
C ASP A 34 -20.45 8.37 -2.33
N LYS A 35 -20.68 9.39 -1.51
CA LYS A 35 -19.70 10.47 -1.34
C LYS A 35 -18.68 10.04 -0.28
N VAL A 36 -17.50 9.71 -0.75
CA VAL A 36 -16.42 9.17 0.09
C VAL A 36 -15.51 10.29 0.55
N ARG A 37 -15.15 10.25 1.83
CA ARG A 37 -14.16 11.15 2.42
C ARG A 37 -13.07 10.34 3.07
N ILE A 38 -11.84 10.54 2.63
CA ILE A 38 -10.66 9.92 3.22
C ILE A 38 -9.81 11.01 3.88
N ARG A 39 -9.39 10.75 5.11
CA ARG A 39 -8.44 11.58 5.84
C ARG A 39 -7.17 10.81 6.06
N VAL A 40 -6.06 11.39 5.61
CA VAL A 40 -4.73 10.78 5.75
C VAL A 40 -3.83 11.71 6.53
N GLY A 41 -3.19 11.17 7.56
CA GLY A 41 -2.17 11.87 8.34
C GLY A 41 -0.82 11.18 8.17
N ASN A 42 0.21 11.94 7.89
CA ASN A 42 1.56 11.43 7.79
C ASN A 42 2.33 11.64 9.11
N LEU A 43 2.45 10.59 9.89
CA LEU A 43 3.20 10.57 11.17
C LEU A 43 4.60 9.99 11.00
N THR A 44 5.09 9.89 9.77
CA THR A 44 6.39 9.27 9.45
C THR A 44 7.45 10.33 9.12
N MET A 45 8.64 9.88 8.78
CA MET A 45 9.80 10.74 8.48
C MET A 45 10.04 10.94 6.98
N THR A 46 9.10 10.50 6.12
CA THR A 46 9.16 10.70 4.68
C THR A 46 7.78 11.06 4.16
N ASN A 47 7.71 11.67 2.97
CA ASN A 47 6.45 11.97 2.32
C ASN A 47 5.82 10.73 1.69
N HIS A 48 4.51 10.79 1.52
CA HIS A 48 3.71 9.74 0.90
C HIS A 48 2.80 10.33 -0.17
N PRO A 49 3.10 10.17 -1.46
CA PRO A 49 2.16 10.46 -2.53
C PRO A 49 1.05 9.39 -2.53
N ILE A 50 -0.15 9.77 -2.15
CA ILE A 50 -1.29 8.85 -2.04
C ILE A 50 -2.11 8.93 -3.31
N HIS A 51 -2.27 7.80 -3.98
CA HIS A 51 -2.90 7.64 -5.28
C HIS A 51 -4.15 6.77 -5.20
N LEU A 52 -5.19 7.19 -5.92
CA LEU A 52 -6.42 6.46 -6.12
C LEU A 52 -6.60 6.15 -7.60
N HIS A 53 -6.86 4.88 -7.92
CA HIS A 53 -7.24 4.45 -9.25
C HIS A 53 -8.74 4.63 -9.48
N GLY A 54 -9.12 4.75 -10.74
CA GLY A 54 -10.51 4.74 -11.21
C GLY A 54 -11.34 5.99 -10.90
N HIS A 55 -10.90 6.82 -9.98
CA HIS A 55 -11.62 8.01 -9.54
C HIS A 55 -10.69 9.22 -9.44
N GLU A 56 -11.25 10.37 -9.71
CA GLU A 56 -10.67 11.66 -9.39
C GLU A 56 -11.22 12.11 -8.03
N PHE A 57 -10.39 12.68 -7.18
CA PHE A 57 -10.81 13.26 -5.91
C PHE A 57 -10.49 14.75 -5.83
N GLU A 58 -11.27 15.47 -5.03
CA GLU A 58 -10.95 16.84 -4.65
C GLU A 58 -10.19 16.88 -3.33
N VAL A 59 -9.15 17.70 -3.22
CA VAL A 59 -8.55 18.06 -1.94
C VAL A 59 -9.45 19.06 -1.23
N THR A 60 -10.10 18.61 -0.16
CA THR A 60 -11.12 19.37 0.56
C THR A 60 -10.69 19.83 1.94
N GLY A 61 -9.52 19.38 2.40
CA GLY A 61 -8.95 19.81 3.67
C GLY A 61 -7.45 19.58 3.75
N THR A 62 -6.80 20.42 4.53
CA THR A 62 -5.38 20.35 4.87
C THR A 62 -5.21 20.34 6.38
N ASP A 63 -3.98 20.27 6.87
CA ASP A 63 -3.64 20.40 8.30
C ASP A 63 -4.10 21.74 8.89
N GLY A 64 -4.27 22.77 8.07
CA GLY A 64 -4.84 24.07 8.47
C GLY A 64 -6.37 24.11 8.52
N GLY A 65 -7.05 23.03 8.15
CA GLY A 65 -8.52 22.93 8.16
C GLY A 65 -9.15 22.78 6.76
N PRO A 66 -10.44 23.06 6.62
CA PRO A 66 -11.16 22.86 5.37
C PRO A 66 -10.73 23.88 4.29
N VAL A 67 -10.55 23.37 3.07
CA VAL A 67 -10.33 24.21 1.89
C VAL A 67 -11.66 24.82 1.44
N PRO A 68 -11.75 26.15 1.27
CA PRO A 68 -12.94 26.79 0.72
C PRO A 68 -13.33 26.18 -0.64
N LYS A 69 -14.61 26.04 -0.92
CA LYS A 69 -15.09 25.41 -2.16
C LYS A 69 -14.47 25.98 -3.43
N SER A 70 -14.26 27.30 -3.46
CA SER A 70 -13.66 28.01 -4.60
C SER A 70 -12.15 27.77 -4.78
N ALA A 71 -11.51 27.13 -3.81
CA ALA A 71 -10.07 26.85 -3.81
C ALA A 71 -9.77 25.34 -3.77
N ARG A 72 -10.77 24.48 -3.91
CA ARG A 72 -10.58 23.05 -4.06
C ARG A 72 -10.09 22.72 -5.46
N TRP A 73 -9.30 21.68 -5.57
CA TRP A 73 -8.74 21.25 -6.85
C TRP A 73 -8.79 19.74 -6.99
N PRO A 74 -8.97 19.22 -8.22
CA PRO A 74 -8.98 17.81 -8.48
C PRO A 74 -7.55 17.26 -8.54
N GLU A 75 -7.39 16.03 -8.04
CA GLU A 75 -6.17 15.24 -8.14
C GLU A 75 -6.53 13.74 -8.23
N VAL A 76 -5.58 12.94 -8.66
CA VAL A 76 -5.59 11.48 -8.51
C VAL A 76 -4.45 11.00 -7.61
N THR A 77 -3.52 11.92 -7.30
CA THR A 77 -2.39 11.68 -6.39
C THR A 77 -2.14 12.93 -5.59
N THR A 78 -2.22 12.83 -4.27
CA THR A 78 -1.88 13.95 -3.38
C THR A 78 -0.67 13.62 -2.54
N ASP A 79 0.34 14.51 -2.54
CA ASP A 79 1.51 14.32 -1.69
C ASP A 79 1.21 14.77 -0.27
N ILE A 80 1.52 13.90 0.69
CA ILE A 80 1.38 14.19 2.11
C ILE A 80 2.77 14.25 2.73
N ALA A 81 3.25 15.46 2.91
CA ALA A 81 4.57 15.68 3.50
C ALA A 81 4.62 15.26 4.96
N VAL A 82 5.83 15.16 5.49
CA VAL A 82 6.07 14.82 6.90
C VAL A 82 5.29 15.75 7.83
N GLY A 83 4.51 15.19 8.74
CA GLY A 83 3.68 15.92 9.69
C GLY A 83 2.41 16.54 9.11
N GLN A 84 2.14 16.35 7.83
CA GLN A 84 0.94 16.90 7.19
C GLN A 84 -0.26 15.95 7.25
N MET A 85 -1.43 16.55 7.13
CA MET A 85 -2.71 15.88 6.94
C MET A 85 -3.39 16.37 5.66
N ARG A 86 -4.11 15.47 5.00
CA ARG A 86 -4.97 15.81 3.84
C ARG A 86 -6.33 15.16 4.02
N GLN A 87 -7.35 15.85 3.56
CA GLN A 87 -8.68 15.32 3.37
C GLN A 87 -9.00 15.37 1.89
N VAL A 88 -9.38 14.23 1.34
CA VAL A 88 -9.81 14.08 -0.05
C VAL A 88 -11.25 13.58 -0.10
N GLU A 89 -12.00 14.01 -1.08
CA GLU A 89 -13.38 13.59 -1.30
C GLU A 89 -13.60 13.23 -2.76
N PHE A 90 -14.31 12.14 -3.00
CA PHE A 90 -14.71 11.70 -4.35
C PHE A 90 -16.10 11.09 -4.35
N LEU A 91 -16.68 10.97 -5.52
CA LEU A 91 -17.90 10.21 -5.77
C LEU A 91 -17.51 8.82 -6.23
N ALA A 92 -18.05 7.78 -5.60
CA ALA A 92 -17.83 6.40 -6.01
C ALA A 92 -18.80 6.04 -7.14
N ASP A 93 -18.58 6.57 -8.34
CA ASP A 93 -19.48 6.46 -9.50
C ASP A 93 -19.07 5.37 -10.49
N GLU A 94 -17.89 4.77 -10.30
CA GLU A 94 -17.41 3.66 -11.13
C GLU A 94 -17.30 2.39 -10.28
N GLU A 95 -17.99 1.34 -10.71
CA GLU A 95 -17.96 0.03 -10.04
C GLU A 95 -16.63 -0.70 -10.29
N GLY A 96 -16.14 -1.40 -9.30
CA GLY A 96 -14.92 -2.21 -9.41
C GLY A 96 -14.07 -2.24 -8.15
N ASP A 97 -12.93 -2.88 -8.26
CA ASP A 97 -11.89 -2.91 -7.23
C ASP A 97 -10.77 -1.94 -7.62
N TRP A 98 -10.71 -0.80 -6.97
CA TRP A 98 -9.79 0.27 -7.31
C TRP A 98 -8.62 0.34 -6.33
N ALA A 99 -7.40 0.34 -6.85
CA ALA A 99 -6.20 0.44 -6.02
C ALA A 99 -6.12 1.81 -5.33
N PHE A 100 -5.83 1.80 -4.04
CA PHE A 100 -5.53 2.97 -3.22
C PHE A 100 -4.21 2.73 -2.50
N HIS A 101 -3.18 3.50 -2.83
CA HIS A 101 -1.83 3.18 -2.38
C HIS A 101 -0.89 4.39 -2.35
N CYS A 102 0.23 4.25 -1.64
CA CYS A 102 1.36 5.17 -1.78
C CYS A 102 2.04 4.93 -3.13
N HIS A 103 2.35 5.99 -3.89
CA HIS A 103 2.94 5.87 -5.23
C HIS A 103 4.47 5.76 -5.22
N LYS A 104 5.10 5.63 -4.06
CA LYS A 104 6.50 5.22 -3.95
C LYS A 104 6.56 3.69 -3.96
N SER A 105 7.18 3.09 -4.97
CA SER A 105 7.19 1.64 -5.17
C SER A 105 7.65 0.86 -3.94
N HIS A 106 8.74 1.28 -3.31
CA HIS A 106 9.26 0.61 -2.12
C HIS A 106 8.35 0.76 -0.88
N HIS A 107 7.48 1.78 -0.82
CA HIS A 107 6.46 1.92 0.21
C HIS A 107 5.25 1.02 -0.05
N THR A 108 4.89 0.87 -1.30
CA THR A 108 3.74 0.07 -1.74
C THR A 108 4.02 -1.42 -1.61
N MET A 109 5.25 -1.83 -1.84
CA MET A 109 5.65 -3.23 -1.93
C MET A 109 6.38 -3.73 -0.68
N ASN A 110 7.01 -2.86 0.11
CA ASN A 110 7.96 -3.25 1.15
C ASN A 110 9.08 -4.14 0.55
N ALA A 111 9.41 -5.25 1.21
CA ALA A 111 10.41 -6.21 0.72
C ALA A 111 9.81 -7.36 -0.11
N MET A 112 8.53 -7.28 -0.48
CA MET A 112 7.86 -8.31 -1.26
C MET A 112 8.48 -8.45 -2.64
N GLY A 113 8.81 -9.69 -3.04
CA GLY A 113 9.36 -10.01 -4.34
C GLY A 113 10.78 -9.53 -4.62
N HIS A 114 11.40 -8.86 -3.71
CA HIS A 114 12.78 -8.42 -3.83
C HIS A 114 13.68 -9.27 -2.93
N ASN A 115 14.80 -9.73 -3.45
CA ASN A 115 15.88 -10.34 -2.67
C ASN A 115 16.55 -9.32 -1.73
N VAL A 116 15.75 -8.59 -0.97
CA VAL A 116 16.23 -7.64 0.03
C VAL A 116 16.28 -8.32 1.39
N PRO A 117 17.32 -8.09 2.18
CA PRO A 117 17.33 -8.51 3.57
C PRO A 117 16.10 -7.99 4.31
N THR A 118 15.62 -8.77 5.26
CA THR A 118 14.37 -8.46 5.95
C THR A 118 14.27 -7.06 6.47
N MET A 119 13.08 -6.53 6.47
CA MET A 119 12.73 -5.15 6.74
C MET A 119 13.19 -4.61 8.10
N ILE A 120 13.60 -5.45 9.01
CA ILE A 120 14.05 -5.07 10.35
C ILE A 120 15.47 -5.60 10.67
N GLY A 121 16.23 -5.96 9.63
CA GLY A 121 17.58 -6.47 9.81
C GLY A 121 17.67 -7.83 10.52
N VAL A 122 16.59 -8.59 10.50
CA VAL A 122 16.55 -9.95 11.06
C VAL A 122 17.00 -10.94 9.99
N ASP A 123 17.95 -11.80 10.32
CA ASP A 123 18.36 -12.90 9.46
C ASP A 123 17.28 -13.99 9.45
N HIS A 124 16.66 -14.21 8.31
CA HIS A 124 15.66 -15.26 8.12
C HIS A 124 16.21 -16.54 7.52
N THR A 125 17.51 -16.65 7.33
CA THR A 125 18.12 -17.84 6.71
C THR A 125 17.65 -19.10 7.41
N GLY A 126 17.00 -19.99 6.65
CA GLY A 126 16.46 -21.25 7.15
C GLY A 126 15.19 -21.18 8.00
N VAL A 127 14.60 -19.98 8.19
CA VAL A 127 13.33 -19.83 8.94
C VAL A 127 12.17 -20.42 8.14
N ALA A 128 12.12 -20.16 6.84
CA ALA A 128 11.10 -20.68 5.93
C ALA A 128 11.01 -22.22 5.98
N GLU A 129 12.15 -22.89 5.91
CA GLU A 129 12.21 -24.35 5.99
C GLU A 129 11.70 -24.91 7.33
N LYS A 130 11.98 -24.21 8.42
CA LYS A 130 11.49 -24.60 9.76
C LYS A 130 9.97 -24.43 9.88
N ILE A 131 9.45 -23.31 9.36
CA ILE A 131 8.01 -23.04 9.39
C ILE A 131 7.27 -24.01 8.46
N ASN A 132 7.78 -24.31 7.27
CA ASN A 132 7.18 -25.25 6.34
C ASN A 132 7.07 -26.69 6.92
N LYS A 133 7.96 -27.06 7.81
CA LYS A 133 7.86 -28.35 8.54
C LYS A 133 6.70 -28.37 9.54
N LEU A 134 6.36 -27.23 10.11
CA LEU A 134 5.29 -27.08 11.10
C LEU A 134 3.94 -26.76 10.46
N VAL A 135 3.95 -26.00 9.37
CA VAL A 135 2.77 -25.59 8.62
C VAL A 135 3.02 -25.89 7.14
N PRO A 136 2.68 -27.10 6.66
CA PRO A 136 2.86 -27.47 5.27
C PRO A 136 2.11 -26.50 4.35
N GLY A 137 2.80 -25.98 3.33
CA GLY A 137 2.26 -24.99 2.40
C GLY A 137 2.41 -23.53 2.86
N TYR A 138 3.06 -23.28 3.97
CA TYR A 138 3.44 -21.92 4.35
C TYR A 138 4.46 -21.34 3.36
N MET A 139 4.16 -20.20 2.80
CA MET A 139 5.06 -19.48 1.91
C MET A 139 5.62 -18.26 2.62
N VAL A 140 6.95 -18.16 2.63
CA VAL A 140 7.63 -16.98 3.15
C VAL A 140 7.77 -15.98 2.01
N MET A 141 7.23 -14.82 2.22
CA MET A 141 7.33 -13.72 1.30
C MET A 141 8.75 -13.11 1.36
N GLY A 142 9.40 -12.98 0.21
CA GLY A 142 10.75 -12.41 0.13
C GLY A 142 11.92 -13.39 0.27
N ASP A 143 11.69 -14.69 0.39
CA ASP A 143 12.74 -15.70 0.36
C ASP A 143 12.88 -16.27 -1.05
N LYS A 144 14.09 -16.22 -1.58
CA LYS A 144 14.59 -16.76 -2.85
C LYS A 144 13.51 -17.29 -3.82
N GLY A 145 12.92 -16.40 -4.60
CA GLY A 145 12.25 -16.77 -5.84
C GLY A 145 10.81 -17.27 -5.72
N GLY A 146 10.18 -17.17 -4.56
CA GLY A 146 8.75 -17.34 -4.45
C GLY A 146 8.02 -16.04 -4.81
N SER A 147 8.11 -15.60 -6.07
CA SER A 147 7.23 -14.56 -6.58
C SER A 147 5.80 -15.05 -6.48
N MET A 148 4.90 -14.26 -5.88
CA MET A 148 3.46 -14.54 -5.94
C MET A 148 2.95 -14.56 -7.38
N GLY A 149 3.73 -14.03 -8.33
CA GLY A 149 3.50 -14.12 -9.78
C GLY A 149 3.57 -15.54 -10.33
N ASP A 150 4.25 -16.45 -9.64
CA ASP A 150 4.31 -17.86 -10.04
C ASP A 150 3.04 -18.65 -9.62
N MET A 151 2.17 -18.06 -8.78
CA MET A 151 0.89 -18.64 -8.44
C MET A 151 -0.17 -18.20 -9.45
N GLN A 152 -0.36 -19.00 -10.48
CA GLN A 152 -1.49 -18.87 -11.41
C GLN A 152 -2.80 -19.20 -10.68
N MET A 153 -3.36 -18.21 -9.98
CA MET A 153 -4.74 -18.31 -9.51
C MET A 153 -5.68 -17.90 -10.65
N PRO A 154 -6.71 -18.68 -10.96
CA PRO A 154 -7.71 -18.27 -11.93
C PRO A 154 -8.41 -17.01 -11.41
N LEU A 155 -8.17 -15.90 -12.08
CA LEU A 155 -8.79 -14.62 -11.78
C LEU A 155 -10.11 -14.51 -12.59
N PRO A 156 -11.11 -13.80 -12.06
CA PRO A 156 -12.27 -13.41 -12.85
C PRO A 156 -11.87 -12.65 -14.10
N GLU A 157 -12.66 -12.77 -15.16
CA GLU A 157 -12.45 -12.05 -16.41
C GLU A 157 -12.40 -10.53 -16.13
N ASN A 158 -11.45 -9.82 -16.74
CA ASN A 158 -11.21 -8.39 -16.56
C ASN A 158 -10.70 -7.97 -15.15
N THR A 159 -10.17 -8.88 -14.37
CA THR A 159 -9.56 -8.56 -13.06
C THR A 159 -8.04 -8.56 -13.19
N LEU A 160 -7.39 -7.45 -12.85
CA LEU A 160 -5.95 -7.44 -12.64
C LEU A 160 -5.64 -8.07 -11.27
N PRO A 161 -4.66 -8.97 -11.18
CA PRO A 161 -4.27 -9.52 -9.91
C PRO A 161 -3.75 -8.41 -8.99
N MET A 162 -4.45 -8.23 -7.87
CA MET A 162 -4.09 -7.18 -6.88
C MET A 162 -2.91 -7.58 -6.01
N MET A 163 -2.56 -8.85 -5.99
CA MET A 163 -1.51 -9.40 -5.14
C MET A 163 -0.26 -9.80 -5.93
N SER A 164 -0.40 -10.10 -7.17
CA SER A 164 0.69 -10.35 -8.10
C SER A 164 0.14 -10.34 -9.51
N GLY A 165 0.89 -9.84 -10.44
CA GLY A 165 0.54 -9.82 -11.85
C GLY A 165 1.81 -9.65 -12.66
N GLU A 166 1.78 -10.11 -13.89
CA GLU A 166 2.86 -9.84 -14.82
C GLU A 166 2.62 -8.47 -15.46
N GLY A 167 3.48 -7.52 -15.13
CA GLY A 167 3.54 -6.25 -15.83
C GLY A 167 4.43 -6.36 -17.08
N PRO A 168 4.52 -5.30 -17.90
CA PRO A 168 5.39 -5.29 -19.07
C PRO A 168 6.88 -5.48 -18.74
N PHE A 169 7.25 -5.38 -17.48
CA PHE A 169 8.63 -5.50 -16.98
C PHE A 169 8.81 -6.58 -15.91
N GLY A 170 7.84 -7.49 -15.73
CA GLY A 170 7.85 -8.57 -14.74
C GLY A 170 6.71 -8.49 -13.73
N GLY A 171 6.75 -9.37 -12.73
CA GLY A 171 5.72 -9.48 -11.71
C GLY A 171 5.56 -8.20 -10.87
N LEU A 172 4.30 -7.83 -10.60
CA LEU A 172 3.94 -6.76 -9.69
C LEU A 172 3.54 -7.36 -8.34
N GLU A 173 4.27 -7.02 -7.31
CA GLU A 173 4.03 -7.53 -5.97
C GLU A 173 3.71 -6.39 -4.99
N MET A 174 2.63 -6.56 -4.23
CA MET A 174 2.17 -5.59 -3.24
C MET A 174 2.29 -6.17 -1.84
N GLY A 175 2.83 -5.43 -0.90
CA GLY A 175 3.05 -5.91 0.46
C GLY A 175 3.28 -4.81 1.48
N GLY A 176 2.89 -3.57 1.14
CA GLY A 176 3.08 -2.41 1.98
C GLY A 176 1.84 -1.53 2.09
N MET A 177 2.00 -0.25 1.79
CA MET A 177 0.96 0.77 1.83
C MET A 177 0.04 0.69 0.61
N PHE A 178 -0.75 -0.37 0.55
CA PHE A 178 -1.69 -0.68 -0.52
C PHE A 178 -3.00 -1.22 0.06
N THR A 179 -4.12 -0.79 -0.46
CA THR A 179 -5.44 -1.38 -0.23
C THR A 179 -6.35 -1.13 -1.43
N THR A 180 -7.60 -1.52 -1.34
CA THR A 180 -8.59 -1.35 -2.40
C THR A 180 -9.80 -0.58 -1.91
N VAL A 181 -10.33 0.27 -2.78
CA VAL A 181 -11.72 0.76 -2.71
C VAL A 181 -12.57 -0.22 -3.51
N LYS A 182 -13.65 -0.73 -2.89
CA LYS A 182 -14.56 -1.73 -3.47
C LYS A 182 -15.98 -1.27 -3.43
#